data_7c749cbec5e81314bf995169274fe853
#
_entry.id   7c749cbec5e81314bf995169274fe853
#
_cell.length_a   1.000
_cell.length_b   1.000
_cell.length_c   1.000
_cell.angle_alpha   90.00
_cell.angle_beta   90.00
_cell.angle_gamma   90.00
#
_symmetry.space_group_name_H-M   'P 1'
#
loop_
_entity.id
_entity.type
_entity.pdbx_description
1 polymer ?
#
loop_
_entity_poly.entity_id
_entity_poly.type
_entity_poly.pdbx_seq_one_letter_code
_entity_poly.pdbx_strand_id
1 'polypeptide(L)'
;MMDYKALIFPDPTPTAYDGGEYCDFDTAADIVAGKDILLTLWNTDGTKLLAISGQQGLTINRSAETIEVNSKSTEGGWKDSLAGMKEWSIDNDGLWVATDDAHKALATAFRDGTPVCVKVYNGKTKKGLFGGLAVITDYPIEAPYDDAVTYSITLQGKGALVDFSIDPPTSDTMPE
;
A
#
# COMPACT_ATOMS: atom_id res chain seq x y z
N MET A 1 2.31 -12.15 -50.74
CA MET A 1 1.53 -11.01 -50.27
C MET A 1 1.59 -11.00 -48.73
N MET A 2 2.23 -10.02 -48.13
CA MET A 2 2.31 -9.94 -46.68
C MET A 2 0.92 -9.64 -46.10
N ASP A 3 0.52 -10.41 -45.09
CA ASP A 3 -0.70 -10.16 -44.37
C ASP A 3 -0.51 -8.95 -43.45
N TYR A 4 -1.12 -7.84 -43.82
CA TYR A 4 -1.07 -6.59 -43.04
C TYR A 4 -1.60 -6.76 -41.63
N LYS A 5 -2.48 -7.71 -41.37
CA LYS A 5 -2.97 -8.00 -40.02
C LYS A 5 -1.90 -8.57 -39.13
N ALA A 6 -1.02 -9.42 -39.67
CA ALA A 6 0.07 -9.99 -38.86
C ALA A 6 1.18 -8.97 -38.53
N LEU A 7 1.30 -7.90 -39.32
CA LEU A 7 2.31 -6.86 -39.13
C LEU A 7 1.87 -5.70 -38.22
N ILE A 8 0.58 -5.34 -38.28
CA ILE A 8 0.05 -4.18 -37.55
C ILE A 8 -0.72 -4.57 -36.31
N PHE A 9 -1.32 -5.74 -36.34
CA PHE A 9 -2.02 -6.32 -35.23
C PHE A 9 -1.47 -7.74 -35.03
N PRO A 10 -0.48 -7.93 -34.16
CA PRO A 10 -0.16 -9.27 -33.67
C PRO A 10 -1.47 -9.81 -33.16
N ASP A 11 -1.88 -10.93 -33.71
CA ASP A 11 -3.20 -11.53 -33.56
C ASP A 11 -3.71 -11.38 -32.13
N PRO A 12 -4.67 -10.53 -31.93
CA PRO A 12 -5.11 -10.27 -30.57
C PRO A 12 -6.37 -11.02 -30.23
N THR A 13 -6.88 -11.81 -31.13
CA THR A 13 -8.03 -12.61 -30.77
C THR A 13 -7.53 -13.78 -29.95
N PRO A 14 -7.47 -13.67 -28.64
CA PRO A 14 -7.59 -14.84 -27.84
C PRO A 14 -8.84 -15.50 -28.35
N THR A 15 -8.70 -16.67 -28.87
CA THR A 15 -9.80 -17.56 -29.18
C THR A 15 -10.49 -17.87 -27.87
N ALA A 16 -11.37 -16.96 -27.48
CA ALA A 16 -11.98 -16.89 -26.15
C ALA A 16 -12.79 -18.15 -25.80
N TYR A 17 -12.74 -19.18 -26.64
CA TYR A 17 -13.57 -20.34 -26.48
C TYR A 17 -12.91 -21.68 -26.72
N ASP A 18 -11.63 -21.75 -26.99
CA ASP A 18 -10.96 -23.04 -27.19
C ASP A 18 -10.41 -23.64 -25.90
N GLY A 19 -10.90 -23.19 -24.73
CA GLY A 19 -10.53 -23.72 -23.43
C GLY A 19 -9.11 -23.34 -23.01
N GLY A 20 -8.49 -22.45 -23.78
CA GLY A 20 -7.16 -21.99 -23.49
C GLY A 20 -7.07 -20.85 -22.48
N GLU A 21 -5.98 -20.20 -22.50
CA GLU A 21 -5.43 -19.21 -21.58
C GLU A 21 -6.36 -18.10 -21.08
N TYR A 22 -7.53 -17.90 -21.72
CA TYR A 22 -8.45 -16.82 -21.33
C TYR A 22 -9.27 -17.09 -20.07
N CYS A 23 -9.40 -18.36 -19.71
CA CYS A 23 -10.02 -18.80 -18.46
C CYS A 23 -9.01 -19.56 -17.61
N ASP A 24 -7.76 -19.18 -17.71
CA ASP A 24 -6.74 -19.72 -16.83
C ASP A 24 -6.96 -19.17 -15.43
N PHE A 25 -7.47 -20.02 -14.56
CA PHE A 25 -7.67 -19.69 -13.15
C PHE A 25 -6.34 -19.48 -12.40
N ASP A 26 -5.20 -19.77 -13.04
CA ASP A 26 -3.89 -19.47 -12.47
C ASP A 26 -3.61 -17.96 -12.40
N THR A 27 -4.26 -17.15 -13.24
CA THR A 27 -4.21 -15.68 -13.07
C THR A 27 -4.89 -15.22 -11.78
N ALA A 28 -5.80 -16.01 -11.23
CA ALA A 28 -6.33 -15.75 -9.89
C ALA A 28 -5.30 -15.98 -8.78
N ALA A 29 -4.19 -16.69 -9.07
CA ALA A 29 -3.11 -16.88 -8.13
C ALA A 29 -2.31 -15.60 -7.85
N ASP A 30 -2.34 -14.65 -8.78
CA ASP A 30 -1.70 -13.34 -8.63
C ASP A 30 -2.56 -12.33 -7.85
N ILE A 31 -3.84 -12.66 -7.61
CA ILE A 31 -4.72 -11.85 -6.78
C ILE A 31 -4.35 -12.06 -5.31
N VAL A 32 -3.94 -10.99 -4.67
CA VAL A 32 -3.57 -10.99 -3.26
C VAL A 32 -4.82 -10.85 -2.39
N ALA A 33 -5.02 -11.79 -1.50
CA ALA A 33 -6.12 -11.70 -0.54
C ALA A 33 -5.80 -10.64 0.53
N GLY A 34 -6.74 -9.73 0.79
CA GLY A 34 -6.54 -8.64 1.76
C GLY A 34 -6.17 -9.13 3.17
N LYS A 35 -6.66 -10.29 3.58
CA LYS A 35 -6.30 -10.92 4.88
C LYS A 35 -4.82 -11.27 5.03
N ASP A 36 -4.10 -11.41 3.93
CA ASP A 36 -2.68 -11.76 3.92
C ASP A 36 -1.77 -10.51 3.92
N ILE A 37 -2.36 -9.32 3.79
CA ILE A 37 -1.65 -8.05 3.80
C ILE A 37 -1.64 -7.48 5.20
N LEU A 38 -0.46 -7.29 5.74
CA LEU A 38 -0.25 -6.83 7.11
C LEU A 38 0.54 -5.52 7.11
N LEU A 39 0.11 -4.60 7.96
CA LEU A 39 0.92 -3.45 8.34
C LEU A 39 1.88 -3.88 9.44
N THR A 40 3.14 -3.62 9.21
CA THR A 40 4.22 -3.88 10.16
C THR A 40 5.01 -2.60 10.39
N LEU A 41 5.62 -2.50 11.54
CA LEU A 41 6.50 -1.38 11.88
C LEU A 41 7.80 -1.89 12.49
N TRP A 42 8.87 -1.13 12.29
CA TRP A 42 10.11 -1.39 12.98
C TRP A 42 10.01 -0.90 14.43
N ASN A 43 10.54 -1.68 15.37
CA ASN A 43 10.68 -1.23 16.75
C ASN A 43 11.59 0.02 16.81
N THR A 44 11.59 0.70 17.94
CA THR A 44 12.39 1.91 18.17
C THR A 44 13.87 1.74 17.90
N ASP A 45 14.39 0.54 18.06
CA ASP A 45 15.81 0.22 17.85
C ASP A 45 16.11 -0.20 16.40
N GLY A 46 15.09 -0.33 15.54
CA GLY A 46 15.24 -0.74 14.13
C GLY A 46 15.72 -2.18 13.94
N THR A 47 15.65 -3.01 14.98
CA THR A 47 16.19 -4.38 14.96
C THR A 47 15.13 -5.44 14.65
N LYS A 48 13.86 -5.15 14.92
CA LYS A 48 12.76 -6.11 14.79
C LYS A 48 11.56 -5.48 14.09
N LEU A 49 10.99 -6.22 13.16
CA LEU A 49 9.74 -5.88 12.51
C LEU A 49 8.57 -6.43 13.34
N LEU A 50 7.67 -5.56 13.74
CA LEU A 50 6.51 -5.87 14.56
C LEU A 50 5.24 -5.81 13.69
N ALA A 51 4.49 -6.90 13.63
CA ALA A 51 3.16 -6.87 13.06
C ALA A 51 2.17 -6.38 14.11
N ILE A 52 1.26 -5.49 13.71
CA ILE A 52 0.20 -5.01 14.59
C ILE A 52 -0.80 -6.15 14.78
N SER A 53 -1.05 -6.56 16.02
CA SER A 53 -2.02 -7.61 16.32
C SER A 53 -3.45 -7.10 16.16
N GLY A 54 -4.35 -7.98 15.70
CA GLY A 54 -5.76 -7.65 15.59
C GLY A 54 -6.16 -6.83 14.37
N GLN A 55 -5.28 -6.61 13.39
CA GLN A 55 -5.60 -5.86 12.18
C GLN A 55 -6.80 -6.45 11.44
N GLN A 56 -7.68 -5.58 10.94
CA GLN A 56 -8.85 -5.96 10.14
C GLN A 56 -8.87 -5.23 8.79
N GLY A 57 -8.60 -3.93 8.79
CA GLY A 57 -8.58 -3.10 7.59
C GLY A 57 -7.23 -2.45 7.35
N LEU A 58 -6.87 -2.31 6.08
CA LEU A 58 -5.68 -1.58 5.65
C LEU A 58 -5.97 -0.86 4.34
N THR A 59 -5.79 0.43 4.32
CA THR A 59 -5.93 1.26 3.12
C THR A 59 -4.66 2.07 2.92
N ILE A 60 -4.13 2.05 1.70
CA ILE A 60 -2.99 2.88 1.31
C ILE A 60 -3.48 3.90 0.32
N ASN A 61 -3.46 5.16 0.71
CA ASN A 61 -3.84 6.29 -0.13
C ASN A 61 -2.59 6.91 -0.74
N ARG A 62 -2.64 7.18 -2.02
CA ARG A 62 -1.60 7.88 -2.76
C ARG A 62 -2.24 8.96 -3.60
N SER A 63 -1.78 10.18 -3.46
CA SER A 63 -2.29 11.31 -4.23
C SER A 63 -1.15 12.18 -4.76
N ALA A 64 -1.43 12.89 -5.82
CA ALA A 64 -0.55 13.89 -6.39
C ALA A 64 -1.37 15.15 -6.68
N GLU A 65 -0.85 16.29 -6.30
CA GLU A 65 -1.41 17.57 -6.70
C GLU A 65 -1.29 17.75 -8.21
N THR A 66 -2.24 18.45 -8.80
CA THR A 66 -2.18 18.86 -10.19
C THR A 66 -1.92 20.35 -10.29
N ILE A 67 -0.93 20.73 -11.07
CA ILE A 67 -0.63 22.12 -11.39
C ILE A 67 -1.23 22.41 -12.76
N GLU A 68 -2.26 23.24 -12.81
CA GLU A 68 -2.84 23.65 -14.10
C GLU A 68 -1.88 24.60 -14.85
N VAL A 69 -1.54 24.22 -16.07
CA VAL A 69 -0.70 25.04 -16.96
C VAL A 69 -1.56 25.49 -18.14
N ASN A 70 -2.25 26.61 -17.94
CA ASN A 70 -3.04 27.19 -19.01
C ASN A 70 -2.28 28.35 -19.65
N SER A 71 -1.97 28.26 -20.96
CA SER A 71 -1.43 29.37 -21.71
C SER A 71 -2.45 29.86 -22.74
N LYS A 72 -2.32 31.10 -23.15
CA LYS A 72 -3.17 31.70 -24.21
C LYS A 72 -3.02 30.99 -25.57
N SER A 73 -2.03 30.13 -25.71
CA SER A 73 -1.75 29.33 -26.90
C SER A 73 -2.23 27.89 -26.82
N THR A 74 -3.00 27.53 -25.78
CA THR A 74 -3.57 26.18 -25.67
C THR A 74 -4.62 25.95 -26.74
N GLU A 75 -4.27 25.14 -27.74
CA GLU A 75 -5.15 24.82 -28.85
C GLU A 75 -6.32 23.94 -28.39
N GLY A 76 -7.50 24.23 -28.96
CA GLY A 76 -8.68 23.38 -28.77
C GLY A 76 -9.40 23.48 -27.44
N GLY A 77 -9.04 24.40 -26.56
CA GLY A 77 -9.74 24.63 -25.28
C GLY A 77 -9.55 23.52 -24.24
N TRP A 78 -8.55 22.65 -24.43
CA TRP A 78 -8.20 21.61 -23.47
C TRP A 78 -7.32 22.16 -22.35
N LYS A 79 -7.59 21.76 -21.12
CA LYS A 79 -6.73 22.07 -19.99
C LYS A 79 -5.49 21.19 -20.01
N ASP A 80 -4.34 21.80 -19.76
CA ASP A 80 -3.09 21.08 -19.55
C ASP A 80 -2.71 21.11 -18.07
N SER A 81 -2.19 19.99 -17.56
CA SER A 81 -1.86 19.84 -16.15
C SER A 81 -0.56 19.06 -15.96
N LEU A 82 0.24 19.54 -15.04
CA LEU A 82 1.46 18.87 -14.58
C LEU A 82 1.20 18.21 -13.23
N ALA A 83 1.90 17.11 -12.99
CA ALA A 83 1.89 16.48 -11.66
C ALA A 83 2.71 17.34 -10.69
N GLY A 84 2.09 17.74 -9.59
CA GLY A 84 2.70 18.47 -8.49
C GLY A 84 3.30 17.56 -7.42
N MET A 85 3.22 18.01 -6.18
CA MET A 85 3.72 17.25 -5.04
C MET A 85 2.89 15.98 -4.82
N LYS A 86 3.56 14.91 -4.42
CA LYS A 86 2.94 13.63 -4.10
C LYS A 86 2.90 13.45 -2.59
N GLU A 87 1.81 12.86 -2.13
CA GLU A 87 1.65 12.46 -0.74
C GLU A 87 1.08 11.05 -0.65
N TRP A 88 1.25 10.45 0.49
CA TRP A 88 0.66 9.15 0.80
C TRP A 88 0.28 9.06 2.26
N SER A 89 -0.74 8.25 2.54
CA SER A 89 -1.16 7.92 3.88
C SER A 89 -1.57 6.46 3.98
N ILE A 90 -1.52 5.93 5.17
CA ILE A 90 -1.98 4.59 5.49
C ILE A 90 -3.01 4.68 6.60
N ASP A 91 -4.18 4.10 6.36
CA ASP A 91 -5.22 3.91 7.38
C ASP A 91 -5.29 2.43 7.72
N ASN A 92 -5.22 2.12 9.00
CA ASN A 92 -5.32 0.76 9.51
C ASN A 92 -6.24 0.74 10.73
N ASP A 93 -7.10 -0.24 10.77
CA ASP A 93 -8.04 -0.46 11.86
C ASP A 93 -8.10 -1.91 12.28
N GLY A 94 -8.63 -2.15 13.46
CA GLY A 94 -8.77 -3.49 13.96
C GLY A 94 -9.11 -3.57 15.44
N LEU A 95 -8.92 -4.75 16.01
CA LEU A 95 -9.12 -5.01 17.43
C LEU A 95 -7.89 -4.57 18.21
N TRP A 96 -8.11 -3.84 19.30
CA TRP A 96 -7.03 -3.38 20.13
C TRP A 96 -6.54 -4.46 21.10
N VAL A 97 -5.24 -4.72 21.08
CA VAL A 97 -4.58 -5.71 21.97
C VAL A 97 -3.59 -4.98 22.88
N ALA A 98 -3.95 -4.81 24.14
CA ALA A 98 -3.17 -4.03 25.11
C ALA A 98 -1.76 -4.55 25.38
N THR A 99 -1.52 -5.84 25.20
CA THR A 99 -0.23 -6.49 25.46
C THR A 99 0.70 -6.48 24.26
N ASP A 100 0.22 -6.05 23.09
CA ASP A 100 0.97 -6.05 21.85
C ASP A 100 2.09 -5.00 21.84
N ASP A 101 3.29 -5.42 21.51
CA ASP A 101 4.45 -4.54 21.48
C ASP A 101 4.39 -3.51 20.33
N ALA A 102 3.70 -3.86 19.23
CA ALA A 102 3.47 -2.92 18.14
C ALA A 102 2.56 -1.76 18.59
N HIS A 103 1.48 -2.04 19.30
CA HIS A 103 0.61 -1.00 19.85
C HIS A 103 1.34 -0.10 20.85
N LYS A 104 2.22 -0.67 21.68
CA LYS A 104 3.06 0.12 22.61
C LYS A 104 4.03 1.02 21.85
N ALA A 105 4.67 0.51 20.80
CA ALA A 105 5.57 1.29 19.97
C ALA A 105 4.84 2.44 19.26
N LEU A 106 3.64 2.19 18.73
CA LEU A 106 2.78 3.21 18.11
C LEU A 106 2.37 4.29 19.12
N ALA A 107 1.92 3.90 20.30
CA ALA A 107 1.52 4.84 21.36
C ALA A 107 2.69 5.71 21.81
N THR A 108 3.89 5.14 21.92
CA THR A 108 5.10 5.87 22.26
C THR A 108 5.49 6.85 21.15
N ALA A 109 5.47 6.41 19.90
CA ALA A 109 5.78 7.28 18.77
C ALA A 109 4.78 8.44 18.63
N PHE A 110 3.50 8.16 18.86
CA PHE A 110 2.47 9.21 18.87
C PHE A 110 2.69 10.25 19.97
N ARG A 111 2.95 9.77 21.19
CA ARG A 111 3.23 10.67 22.33
C ARG A 111 4.46 11.54 22.11
N ASP A 112 5.52 10.97 21.58
CA ASP A 112 6.81 11.65 21.40
C ASP A 112 6.90 12.42 20.07
N GLY A 113 5.90 12.26 19.19
CA GLY A 113 5.87 12.89 17.87
C GLY A 113 6.96 12.38 16.92
N THR A 114 7.47 11.17 17.16
CA THR A 114 8.54 10.59 16.35
C THR A 114 7.98 9.83 15.13
N PRO A 115 8.65 9.89 13.98
CA PRO A 115 8.25 9.11 12.84
C PRO A 115 8.48 7.61 13.08
N VAL A 116 7.63 6.79 12.48
CA VAL A 116 7.74 5.34 12.48
C VAL A 116 8.11 4.84 11.09
N CYS A 117 8.97 3.85 11.03
CA CYS A 117 9.26 3.15 9.78
C CYS A 117 8.27 2.01 9.63
N VAL A 118 7.45 2.09 8.58
CA VAL A 118 6.39 1.12 8.31
C VAL A 118 6.71 0.29 7.08
N LYS A 119 6.27 -0.94 7.09
CA LYS A 119 6.34 -1.86 5.95
C LYS A 119 5.00 -2.58 5.80
N VAL A 120 4.43 -2.50 4.62
CA VAL A 120 3.29 -3.33 4.25
C VAL A 120 3.82 -4.63 3.67
N TYR A 121 3.35 -5.73 4.21
CA TYR A 121 3.95 -7.02 4.03
C TYR A 121 2.89 -8.08 3.70
N ASN A 122 3.21 -8.96 2.75
CA ASN A 122 2.36 -10.10 2.45
C ASN A 122 2.79 -11.30 3.30
N GLY A 123 1.97 -11.66 4.28
CA GLY A 123 2.23 -12.76 5.20
C GLY A 123 2.31 -14.15 4.54
N LYS A 124 1.63 -14.33 3.41
CA LYS A 124 1.64 -15.60 2.67
C LYS A 124 2.91 -15.78 1.83
N THR A 125 3.28 -14.77 1.06
CA THR A 125 4.47 -14.84 0.18
C THR A 125 5.76 -14.45 0.86
N LYS A 126 5.69 -13.91 2.08
CA LYS A 126 6.84 -13.41 2.84
C LYS A 126 7.58 -12.27 2.14
N LYS A 127 6.87 -11.46 1.37
CA LYS A 127 7.45 -10.33 0.63
C LYS A 127 6.86 -8.99 1.10
N GLY A 128 7.70 -7.98 1.17
CA GLY A 128 7.29 -6.60 1.34
C GLY A 128 6.63 -6.07 0.07
N LEU A 129 5.60 -5.24 0.23
CA LEU A 129 4.90 -4.58 -0.87
C LEU A 129 5.23 -3.09 -0.92
N PHE A 130 5.11 -2.43 0.22
CA PHE A 130 5.38 -1.00 0.35
C PHE A 130 6.13 -0.73 1.64
N GLY A 131 6.89 0.35 1.67
CA GLY A 131 7.58 0.79 2.88
C GLY A 131 7.87 2.28 2.86
N GLY A 132 8.04 2.86 4.03
CA GLY A 132 8.38 4.27 4.17
C GLY A 132 8.37 4.75 5.61
N LEU A 133 8.77 6.00 5.78
CA LEU A 133 8.63 6.71 7.04
C LEU A 133 7.28 7.41 7.09
N ALA A 134 6.61 7.32 8.22
CA ALA A 134 5.34 7.97 8.45
C ALA A 134 5.26 8.57 9.85
N VAL A 135 4.43 9.59 9.98
CA VAL A 135 4.08 10.20 11.26
C VAL A 135 2.64 9.80 11.60
N ILE A 136 2.40 9.46 12.84
CA ILE A 136 1.06 9.14 13.31
C ILE A 136 0.30 10.45 13.49
N THR A 137 -0.78 10.63 12.75
CA THR A 137 -1.61 11.83 12.82
C THR A 137 -2.84 11.62 13.67
N ASP A 138 -3.36 10.41 13.71
CA ASP A 138 -4.54 10.05 14.48
C ASP A 138 -4.44 8.61 15.00
N TYR A 139 -4.86 8.40 16.25
CA TYR A 139 -4.81 7.07 16.86
C TYR A 139 -5.93 6.90 17.90
N PRO A 140 -7.21 6.95 17.49
CA PRO A 140 -8.33 6.70 18.39
C PRO A 140 -8.43 5.24 18.80
N ILE A 141 -8.84 5.04 20.06
CA ILE A 141 -9.20 3.74 20.62
C ILE A 141 -10.63 3.86 21.10
N GLU A 142 -11.49 3.00 20.61
CA GLU A 142 -12.92 2.98 20.96
C GLU A 142 -13.23 1.76 21.81
N ALA A 143 -13.87 1.99 22.95
CA ALA A 143 -14.23 0.94 23.91
C ALA A 143 -15.75 0.96 24.18
N PRO A 144 -16.57 0.41 23.28
CA PRO A 144 -18.01 0.34 23.49
C PRO A 144 -18.35 -0.62 24.65
N TYR A 145 -19.47 -0.36 25.31
CA TYR A 145 -19.88 -1.16 26.50
C TYR A 145 -20.14 -2.62 26.18
N ASP A 146 -20.74 -2.88 25.00
CA ASP A 146 -21.22 -4.22 24.61
C ASP A 146 -20.37 -4.90 23.55
N ASP A 147 -19.18 -4.37 23.21
CA ASP A 147 -18.37 -4.90 22.11
C ASP A 147 -16.86 -4.84 22.44
N ALA A 148 -16.08 -5.45 21.58
CA ALA A 148 -14.62 -5.44 21.68
C ALA A 148 -14.05 -4.05 21.51
N VAL A 149 -12.91 -3.79 22.16
CA VAL A 149 -12.17 -2.55 21.97
C VAL A 149 -11.50 -2.55 20.61
N THR A 150 -11.71 -1.48 19.86
CA THR A 150 -11.15 -1.29 18.52
C THR A 150 -10.15 -0.14 18.51
N TYR A 151 -9.27 -0.16 17.56
CA TYR A 151 -8.37 0.95 17.25
C TYR A 151 -8.50 1.35 15.79
N SER A 152 -8.17 2.57 15.52
CA SER A 152 -7.93 3.08 14.19
C SER A 152 -6.65 3.93 14.22
N ILE A 153 -5.84 3.84 13.19
CA ILE A 153 -4.62 4.62 13.08
C ILE A 153 -4.48 5.22 11.69
N THR A 154 -4.15 6.48 11.63
CA THR A 154 -3.80 7.17 10.40
C THR A 154 -2.33 7.58 10.43
N LEU A 155 -1.61 7.13 9.42
CA LEU A 155 -0.19 7.37 9.22
C LEU A 155 -0.02 8.28 8.00
N GLN A 156 0.52 9.48 8.21
CA GLN A 156 0.86 10.38 7.12
C GLN A 156 2.31 10.17 6.70
N GLY A 157 2.53 9.95 5.41
CA GLY A 157 3.85 9.70 4.85
C GLY A 157 4.81 10.88 5.04
N LYS A 158 6.04 10.55 5.41
CA LYS A 158 7.16 11.48 5.47
C LYS A 158 8.17 11.11 4.40
N GLY A 159 8.17 11.86 3.29
CA GLY A 159 8.98 11.53 2.13
C GLY A 159 8.33 10.50 1.19
N ALA A 160 9.12 9.84 0.38
CA ALA A 160 8.62 8.91 -0.63
C ALA A 160 8.12 7.59 -0.03
N LEU A 161 7.03 7.08 -0.60
CA LEU A 161 6.64 5.69 -0.41
C LEU A 161 7.45 4.83 -1.37
N VAL A 162 8.15 3.83 -0.84
CA VAL A 162 8.87 2.85 -1.64
C VAL A 162 7.91 1.73 -2.04
N ASP A 163 7.83 1.46 -3.33
CA ASP A 163 7.08 0.35 -3.88
C ASP A 163 8.08 -0.77 -4.25
N PHE A 164 8.07 -1.85 -3.50
CA PHE A 164 9.03 -2.94 -3.68
C PHE A 164 8.80 -3.78 -4.95
N SER A 165 7.71 -3.56 -5.65
CA SER A 165 7.49 -4.15 -6.98
C SER A 165 8.27 -3.42 -8.08
N ILE A 166 8.56 -2.13 -7.86
CA ILE A 166 9.30 -1.28 -8.79
C ILE A 166 10.77 -1.20 -8.37
N ASP A 167 11.01 -0.97 -7.07
CA ASP A 167 12.34 -0.86 -6.47
C ASP A 167 12.52 -1.97 -5.41
N PRO A 168 12.84 -3.20 -5.83
CA PRO A 168 12.99 -4.31 -4.89
C PRO A 168 14.16 -4.03 -3.93
N PRO A 169 13.98 -4.27 -2.63
CA PRO A 169 15.05 -4.09 -1.67
C PRO A 169 16.18 -5.09 -1.95
N THR A 170 17.41 -4.67 -1.73
CA THR A 170 18.61 -5.50 -1.90
C THR A 170 18.66 -6.71 -0.95
N SER A 171 17.84 -6.70 0.11
CA SER A 171 17.64 -7.83 1.03
C SER A 171 16.22 -7.82 1.57
N ASP A 172 15.39 -8.71 1.08
CA ASP A 172 13.97 -8.83 1.51
C ASP A 172 13.77 -9.98 2.54
N THR A 173 14.80 -10.31 3.28
CA THR A 173 14.72 -11.28 4.37
C THR A 173 14.23 -10.59 5.64
N MET A 174 13.05 -10.99 6.10
CA MET A 174 12.65 -10.68 7.47
C MET A 174 13.66 -11.34 8.43
N PRO A 175 14.16 -10.64 9.43
CA PRO A 175 14.80 -11.31 10.54
C PRO A 175 13.75 -12.20 11.22
N GLU A 176 14.11 -13.48 11.43
CA GLU A 176 13.30 -14.47 12.15
C GLU A 176 13.05 -14.06 13.60
#